data_2f162b9a54db252be0a976a627e716e7
#
_entry.id   2f162b9a54db252be0a976a627e716e7
#
_cell.length_a   1.000
_cell.length_b   1.000
_cell.length_c   1.000
_cell.angle_alpha   90.00
_cell.angle_beta   90.00
_cell.angle_gamma   90.00
#
_symmetry.space_group_name_H-M   'P 1'
#
loop_
_entity.id
_entity.type
_entity.pdbx_description
1 polymer ?
#
loop_
_entity_poly.entity_id
_entity_poly.type
_entity_poly.pdbx_seq_one_letter_code
_entity_poly.pdbx_strand_id
1 'polypeptide(L)'
;MTAIVDAQPQLEALGAEMTAAKTARRNGEKKLSEGRHNDLMEHLGRRVRQGLPKSAIRAAAHKATAERHKPPLPFEEVEACAEEAETWPTPSFSLKDAEELSEYANGQGFAVRHAQVARFVPGMDWLVYEASTGTWRMDPRAANRLAEEVGLAWYAVAGSCLETAARNKLLAHAKASLSVRGIAATLASAANVKALERAADELDPDPLLFNCANGVVDLRTGELLCHDPKYLMTKTSPVSYDPDAAHPVLDDYLADVTAGKEGFRDYLMRCVGYTLTGCMGERVFFLVLGPTTTGKSSFEEALVAMLGGYAVVTSFDTFLRRSNVGAVRDDLAGFPGARLVTGVEVDSSRHLDETLVKQIVGGDTISTRRLFKEYFSFHPQCKLWFAANAAPRMNDEDDALWIRARDLPFDNPVPEDRKDPRVKEILADPAGAGPALLAAAVRGCLEWQRDGLGSCPAVTQASRDLRSEMDPFCEFFADYLVEDARVHTRHAEVVDAVRAWQRLSGRRADVNARSLSVRMTKRGLVGGADKHGRFWTGIRLVGAAAVTQTLPGARQP
;
A
#
# COMPACT_ATOMS: atom_id res chain seq x y z
N MET A 1 -29.02 -48.71 27.23
CA MET A 1 -27.70 -48.09 27.08
C MET A 1 -27.46 -47.54 25.66
N THR A 2 -28.33 -47.72 24.72
CA THR A 2 -28.15 -47.31 23.30
C THR A 2 -28.67 -45.91 22.98
N ALA A 3 -29.43 -45.29 23.85
CA ALA A 3 -30.01 -43.96 23.61
C ALA A 3 -29.17 -42.76 24.10
N ILE A 4 -28.03 -43.03 24.77
CA ILE A 4 -27.12 -41.98 25.28
C ILE A 4 -25.98 -41.70 24.31
N VAL A 5 -25.67 -42.65 23.42
CA VAL A 5 -24.54 -42.50 22.45
C VAL A 5 -24.93 -41.63 21.23
N ASP A 6 -26.22 -41.56 20.88
CA ASP A 6 -26.71 -40.77 19.73
C ASP A 6 -26.91 -39.28 20.03
N ALA A 7 -26.88 -38.87 21.31
CA ALA A 7 -27.09 -37.46 21.70
C ALA A 7 -25.76 -36.66 21.81
N GLN A 8 -24.61 -37.31 21.82
CA GLN A 8 -23.34 -36.65 22.04
C GLN A 8 -22.90 -35.74 20.87
N PRO A 9 -23.06 -36.13 19.59
CA PRO A 9 -22.77 -35.24 18.47
C PRO A 9 -23.68 -34.01 18.38
N GLN A 10 -24.94 -34.17 18.80
CA GLN A 10 -25.92 -33.05 18.82
C GLN A 10 -25.63 -32.07 19.95
N LEU A 11 -25.16 -32.53 21.10
CA LEU A 11 -24.74 -31.67 22.21
C LEU A 11 -23.45 -30.93 21.93
N GLU A 12 -22.49 -31.54 21.20
CA GLU A 12 -21.28 -30.89 20.76
C GLU A 12 -21.55 -29.85 19.67
N ALA A 13 -22.44 -30.13 18.72
CA ALA A 13 -22.91 -29.17 17.73
C ALA A 13 -23.60 -27.96 18.35
N LEU A 14 -24.50 -28.18 19.33
CA LEU A 14 -25.17 -27.11 20.09
C LEU A 14 -24.18 -26.28 20.92
N GLY A 15 -23.15 -26.92 21.48
CA GLY A 15 -22.08 -26.27 22.21
C GLY A 15 -21.22 -25.37 21.31
N ALA A 16 -20.94 -25.83 20.08
CA ALA A 16 -20.21 -25.06 19.06
C ALA A 16 -21.03 -23.86 18.57
N GLU A 17 -22.33 -24.04 18.29
CA GLU A 17 -23.24 -22.94 17.93
C GLU A 17 -23.40 -21.90 19.05
N MET A 18 -23.53 -22.32 20.31
CA MET A 18 -23.58 -21.40 21.45
C MET A 18 -22.27 -20.64 21.64
N THR A 19 -21.12 -21.26 21.35
CA THR A 19 -19.81 -20.60 21.43
C THR A 19 -19.64 -19.61 20.29
N ALA A 20 -20.04 -19.97 19.06
CA ALA A 20 -20.05 -19.07 17.91
C ALA A 20 -20.99 -17.88 18.11
N ALA A 21 -22.20 -18.09 18.65
CA ALA A 21 -23.14 -17.03 18.95
C ALA A 21 -22.62 -16.09 20.06
N LYS A 22 -21.95 -16.62 21.11
CA LYS A 22 -21.31 -15.79 22.16
C LYS A 22 -20.16 -14.97 21.59
N THR A 23 -19.35 -15.55 20.70
CA THR A 23 -18.22 -14.84 20.04
C THR A 23 -18.74 -13.75 19.11
N ALA A 24 -19.76 -14.03 18.30
CA ALA A 24 -20.40 -13.05 17.42
C ALA A 24 -21.03 -11.88 18.21
N ARG A 25 -21.69 -12.17 19.35
CA ARG A 25 -22.27 -11.16 20.24
C ARG A 25 -21.17 -10.29 20.87
N ARG A 26 -20.09 -10.91 21.37
CA ARG A 26 -18.93 -10.21 21.96
C ARG A 26 -18.22 -9.32 20.94
N ASN A 27 -18.06 -9.78 19.68
CA ASN A 27 -17.48 -8.98 18.61
C ASN A 27 -18.39 -7.82 18.19
N GLY A 28 -19.70 -8.03 18.16
CA GLY A 28 -20.67 -6.96 17.90
C GLY A 28 -20.69 -5.91 19.00
N GLU A 29 -20.61 -6.32 20.26
CA GLU A 29 -20.52 -5.42 21.42
C GLU A 29 -19.19 -4.63 21.41
N LYS A 30 -18.06 -5.26 21.03
CA LYS A 30 -16.76 -4.60 20.89
C LYS A 30 -16.77 -3.54 19.78
N LYS A 31 -17.30 -3.82 18.57
CA LYS A 31 -17.45 -2.84 17.48
C LYS A 31 -18.33 -1.63 17.86
N LEU A 32 -19.40 -1.88 18.62
CA LEU A 32 -20.29 -0.82 19.13
C LEU A 32 -19.58 0.05 20.20
N SER A 33 -18.67 -0.53 20.97
CA SER A 33 -17.85 0.19 21.95
C SER A 33 -16.83 1.10 21.27
N GLU A 34 -16.10 0.60 20.27
CA GLU A 34 -15.08 1.38 19.53
C GLU A 34 -15.67 2.61 18.82
N GLY A 35 -16.80 2.46 18.14
CA GLY A 35 -17.49 3.59 17.50
C GLY A 35 -17.95 4.65 18.51
N ARG A 36 -18.38 4.24 19.70
CA ARG A 36 -18.80 5.14 20.77
C ARG A 36 -17.62 5.82 21.46
N HIS A 37 -16.50 5.13 21.61
CA HIS A 37 -15.25 5.70 22.10
C HIS A 37 -14.81 6.88 21.22
N ASN A 38 -14.72 6.67 19.90
CA ASN A 38 -14.33 7.71 18.96
C ASN A 38 -15.30 8.92 18.96
N ASP A 39 -16.61 8.69 19.04
CA ASP A 39 -17.62 9.77 19.16
C ASP A 39 -17.44 10.57 20.45
N LEU A 40 -17.12 9.89 21.57
CA LEU A 40 -16.83 10.56 22.84
C LEU A 40 -15.58 11.42 22.76
N MET A 41 -14.48 10.89 22.21
CA MET A 41 -13.22 11.62 22.05
C MET A 41 -13.38 12.85 21.14
N GLU A 42 -14.11 12.71 20.03
CA GLU A 42 -14.43 13.85 19.16
C GLU A 42 -15.25 14.92 19.89
N HIS A 43 -16.25 14.49 20.68
CA HIS A 43 -17.06 15.39 21.47
C HIS A 43 -16.22 16.14 22.51
N LEU A 44 -15.37 15.45 23.26
CA LEU A 44 -14.47 16.07 24.23
C LEU A 44 -13.48 17.00 23.57
N GLY A 45 -12.90 16.62 22.43
CA GLY A 45 -12.02 17.46 21.64
C GLY A 45 -12.68 18.78 21.24
N ARG A 46 -13.93 18.73 20.76
CA ARG A 46 -14.72 19.96 20.50
C ARG A 46 -14.89 20.83 21.75
N ARG A 47 -15.22 20.22 22.89
CA ARG A 47 -15.44 20.94 24.15
C ARG A 47 -14.17 21.56 24.69
N VAL A 48 -13.03 20.87 24.64
CA VAL A 48 -11.74 21.41 25.05
C VAL A 48 -11.34 22.60 24.16
N ARG A 49 -11.53 22.46 22.84
CA ARG A 49 -11.29 23.57 21.88
C ARG A 49 -12.20 24.78 22.13
N GLN A 50 -13.42 24.55 22.59
CA GLN A 50 -14.36 25.61 23.00
C GLN A 50 -14.02 26.24 24.35
N GLY A 51 -12.93 25.81 24.99
CA GLY A 51 -12.47 26.35 26.26
C GLY A 51 -13.12 25.73 27.50
N LEU A 52 -13.59 24.46 27.40
CA LEU A 52 -14.05 23.73 28.57
C LEU A 52 -12.89 23.56 29.58
N PRO A 53 -13.02 24.04 30.82
CA PRO A 53 -11.96 23.91 31.80
C PRO A 53 -11.70 22.44 32.16
N LYS A 54 -10.45 22.08 32.41
CA LYS A 54 -10.03 20.71 32.74
C LYS A 54 -10.88 20.08 33.87
N SER A 55 -11.23 20.88 34.87
CA SER A 55 -12.09 20.46 35.99
C SER A 55 -13.51 20.02 35.58
N ALA A 56 -13.95 20.38 34.39
CA ALA A 56 -15.29 20.04 33.89
C ALA A 56 -15.28 18.92 32.81
N ILE A 57 -14.09 18.46 32.38
CA ILE A 57 -13.96 17.46 31.29
C ILE A 57 -14.59 16.13 31.69
N ARG A 58 -14.33 15.62 32.91
CA ARG A 58 -14.92 14.35 33.40
C ARG A 58 -16.44 14.39 33.42
N ALA A 59 -17.00 15.48 33.97
CA ALA A 59 -18.45 15.66 34.00
C ALA A 59 -19.05 15.73 32.58
N ALA A 60 -18.36 16.38 31.63
CA ALA A 60 -18.77 16.44 30.24
C ALA A 60 -18.68 15.06 29.55
N ALA A 61 -17.65 14.25 29.85
CA ALA A 61 -17.50 12.90 29.32
C ALA A 61 -18.63 11.98 29.77
N HIS A 62 -18.92 11.93 31.08
CA HIS A 62 -20.02 11.13 31.62
C HIS A 62 -21.40 11.57 31.10
N LYS A 63 -21.63 12.88 31.01
CA LYS A 63 -22.85 13.41 30.42
C LYS A 63 -23.01 13.04 28.95
N ALA A 64 -21.96 13.19 28.15
CA ALA A 64 -21.98 12.90 26.72
C ALA A 64 -22.26 11.42 26.46
N THR A 65 -21.62 10.50 27.20
CA THR A 65 -21.86 9.06 27.02
C THR A 65 -23.28 8.65 27.43
N ALA A 66 -23.84 9.24 28.50
CA ALA A 66 -25.19 8.96 28.92
C ALA A 66 -26.26 9.47 27.93
N GLU A 67 -26.05 10.62 27.32
CA GLU A 67 -26.97 11.24 26.38
C GLU A 67 -26.89 10.68 24.95
N ARG A 68 -25.70 10.30 24.50
CA ARG A 68 -25.42 9.96 23.10
C ARG A 68 -25.27 8.48 22.82
N HIS A 69 -24.91 7.67 23.82
CA HIS A 69 -24.61 6.25 23.63
C HIS A 69 -25.66 5.35 24.33
N LYS A 70 -26.16 4.36 23.60
CA LYS A 70 -27.09 3.35 24.11
C LYS A 70 -26.65 1.95 23.67
N PRO A 71 -26.18 1.11 24.60
CA PRO A 71 -25.90 1.40 26.01
C PRO A 71 -24.75 2.38 26.18
N PRO A 72 -24.60 3.06 27.33
CA PRO A 72 -23.45 3.92 27.63
C PRO A 72 -22.15 3.16 27.58
N LEU A 73 -21.03 3.88 27.38
CA LEU A 73 -19.69 3.30 27.51
C LEU A 73 -19.42 2.83 28.95
N PRO A 74 -18.58 1.82 29.16
CA PRO A 74 -18.12 1.42 30.49
C PRO A 74 -17.47 2.59 31.25
N PHE A 75 -17.64 2.63 32.57
CA PHE A 75 -17.12 3.73 33.39
C PHE A 75 -15.62 3.92 33.22
N GLU A 76 -14.84 2.82 33.24
CA GLU A 76 -13.39 2.84 33.09
C GLU A 76 -12.96 3.43 31.74
N GLU A 77 -13.68 3.13 30.67
CA GLU A 77 -13.41 3.66 29.31
C GLU A 77 -13.74 5.17 29.24
N VAL A 78 -14.80 5.62 29.89
CA VAL A 78 -15.15 7.05 29.97
C VAL A 78 -14.10 7.82 30.76
N GLU A 79 -13.60 7.25 31.86
CA GLU A 79 -12.53 7.86 32.66
C GLU A 79 -11.23 7.94 31.88
N ALA A 80 -10.84 6.89 31.14
CA ALA A 80 -9.65 6.91 30.30
C ALA A 80 -9.72 8.01 29.22
N CYS A 81 -10.89 8.13 28.54
CA CYS A 81 -11.12 9.21 27.58
C CYS A 81 -11.05 10.60 28.24
N ALA A 82 -11.56 10.75 29.44
CA ALA A 82 -11.52 12.01 30.17
C ALA A 82 -10.08 12.37 30.61
N GLU A 83 -9.33 11.40 31.11
CA GLU A 83 -7.90 11.58 31.47
C GLU A 83 -7.07 12.01 30.28
N GLU A 84 -7.25 11.36 29.12
CA GLU A 84 -6.58 11.74 27.89
C GLU A 84 -6.94 13.18 27.49
N ALA A 85 -8.23 13.53 27.49
CA ALA A 85 -8.70 14.86 27.15
C ALA A 85 -8.21 15.95 28.14
N GLU A 86 -7.97 15.62 29.40
CA GLU A 86 -7.38 16.51 30.39
C GLU A 86 -5.91 16.86 30.09
N THR A 87 -5.20 15.99 29.37
CA THR A 87 -3.81 16.24 28.92
C THR A 87 -3.75 17.23 27.75
N TRP A 88 -4.84 17.38 27.01
CA TRP A 88 -4.85 18.22 25.83
C TRP A 88 -4.61 19.68 26.17
N PRO A 89 -3.77 20.39 25.40
CA PRO A 89 -3.47 21.77 25.69
C PRO A 89 -4.75 22.62 25.58
N THR A 90 -5.12 23.23 26.68
CA THR A 90 -6.15 24.27 26.67
C THR A 90 -5.58 25.48 25.94
N PRO A 91 -6.32 26.11 25.02
CA PRO A 91 -5.84 27.27 24.32
C PRO A 91 -5.41 28.37 25.31
N SER A 92 -4.12 28.70 25.33
CA SER A 92 -3.59 29.78 26.19
C SER A 92 -3.92 31.17 25.67
N PHE A 93 -4.29 31.29 24.39
CA PHE A 93 -4.71 32.54 23.78
C PHE A 93 -6.19 32.74 24.01
N SER A 94 -6.52 33.77 24.77
CA SER A 94 -7.88 34.28 24.87
C SER A 94 -8.07 35.38 23.80
N LEU A 95 -9.14 35.29 23.01
CA LEU A 95 -9.50 36.39 22.10
C LEU A 95 -9.72 37.71 22.88
N LYS A 96 -9.95 37.65 24.18
CA LYS A 96 -10.03 38.81 25.07
C LYS A 96 -8.68 39.54 25.22
N ASP A 97 -7.57 38.81 25.03
CA ASP A 97 -6.20 39.32 25.15
C ASP A 97 -5.67 39.83 23.78
N ALA A 98 -6.51 39.82 22.74
CA ALA A 98 -6.14 40.40 21.46
C ALA A 98 -6.03 41.91 21.57
N GLU A 99 -4.83 42.46 21.41
CA GLU A 99 -4.58 43.90 21.44
C GLU A 99 -5.35 44.63 20.35
N GLU A 100 -5.62 43.95 19.22
CA GLU A 100 -6.33 44.54 18.07
C GLU A 100 -7.37 43.55 17.49
N LEU A 101 -8.50 44.10 17.03
CA LEU A 101 -9.53 43.39 16.26
C LEU A 101 -9.11 43.33 14.79
N SER A 102 -8.35 42.27 14.42
CA SER A 102 -7.75 42.15 13.09
C SER A 102 -7.84 40.72 12.55
N GLU A 103 -7.59 40.56 11.24
CA GLU A 103 -7.44 39.21 10.62
C GLU A 103 -6.24 38.46 11.21
N TYR A 104 -5.20 39.17 11.65
CA TYR A 104 -4.05 38.56 12.35
C TYR A 104 -4.50 37.91 13.67
N ALA A 105 -5.29 38.60 14.48
CA ALA A 105 -5.84 38.04 15.71
C ALA A 105 -6.74 36.84 15.43
N ASN A 106 -7.52 36.87 14.35
CA ASN A 106 -8.31 35.70 13.91
C ASN A 106 -7.42 34.54 13.54
N GLY A 107 -6.30 34.75 12.81
CA GLY A 107 -5.34 33.71 12.46
C GLY A 107 -4.66 33.06 13.68
N GLN A 108 -4.26 33.88 14.66
CA GLN A 108 -3.73 33.40 15.94
C GLN A 108 -4.79 32.61 16.72
N GLY A 109 -6.01 33.15 16.79
CA GLY A 109 -7.15 32.49 17.43
C GLY A 109 -7.51 31.14 16.76
N PHE A 110 -7.39 31.06 15.44
CA PHE A 110 -7.55 29.79 14.70
C PHE A 110 -6.46 28.79 15.10
N ALA A 111 -5.19 29.20 15.12
CA ALA A 111 -4.08 28.33 15.46
C ALA A 111 -4.23 27.76 16.88
N VAL A 112 -4.54 28.61 17.83
CA VAL A 112 -4.72 28.20 19.22
C VAL A 112 -5.87 27.20 19.39
N ARG A 113 -6.97 27.40 18.66
CA ARG A 113 -8.17 26.54 18.78
C ARG A 113 -8.07 25.24 18.01
N HIS A 114 -7.38 25.26 16.86
CA HIS A 114 -7.48 24.19 15.87
C HIS A 114 -6.14 23.53 15.51
N ALA A 115 -5.03 23.88 16.21
CA ALA A 115 -3.73 23.26 15.96
C ALA A 115 -3.70 21.73 16.15
N GLN A 116 -4.65 21.16 16.87
CA GLN A 116 -4.76 19.70 17.02
C GLN A 116 -5.42 19.03 15.80
N VAL A 117 -6.23 19.76 15.03
CA VAL A 117 -7.08 19.19 13.97
C VAL A 117 -6.94 19.89 12.62
N ALA A 118 -6.13 20.92 12.51
CA ALA A 118 -5.87 21.63 11.25
C ALA A 118 -4.38 21.80 11.02
N ARG A 119 -3.95 21.60 9.78
CA ARG A 119 -2.57 21.85 9.30
C ARG A 119 -2.64 22.51 7.95
N PHE A 120 -1.73 23.42 7.69
CA PHE A 120 -1.51 23.99 6.37
C PHE A 120 -0.25 23.39 5.76
N VAL A 121 -0.38 22.83 4.55
CA VAL A 121 0.75 22.23 3.81
C VAL A 121 0.93 23.03 2.53
N PRO A 122 2.04 23.80 2.38
CA PRO A 122 2.33 24.52 1.16
C PRO A 122 2.27 23.62 -0.07
N GLY A 123 1.57 24.06 -1.12
CA GLY A 123 1.36 23.28 -2.34
C GLY A 123 0.23 22.23 -2.27
N MET A 124 -0.27 21.90 -1.07
CA MET A 124 -1.40 20.98 -0.89
C MET A 124 -2.67 21.65 -0.42
N ASP A 125 -2.61 22.71 0.41
CA ASP A 125 -3.71 23.40 1.05
C ASP A 125 -3.98 22.93 2.50
N TRP A 126 -5.15 23.23 3.05
CA TRP A 126 -5.55 22.86 4.40
C TRP A 126 -5.87 21.38 4.53
N LEU A 127 -5.19 20.74 5.48
CA LEU A 127 -5.52 19.40 5.97
C LEU A 127 -6.31 19.51 7.27
N VAL A 128 -7.38 18.73 7.37
CA VAL A 128 -8.19 18.61 8.59
C VAL A 128 -8.18 17.16 9.04
N TYR A 129 -7.97 16.96 10.33
CA TYR A 129 -7.96 15.64 10.95
C TYR A 129 -9.38 15.10 11.11
N GLU A 130 -9.60 13.90 10.61
CA GLU A 130 -10.84 13.16 10.76
C GLU A 130 -10.66 12.07 11.82
N ALA A 131 -11.21 12.29 13.01
CA ALA A 131 -11.01 11.39 14.15
C ALA A 131 -11.59 9.98 13.92
N SER A 132 -12.66 9.87 13.13
CA SER A 132 -13.32 8.58 12.84
C SER A 132 -12.45 7.62 12.05
N THR A 133 -11.49 8.15 11.27
CA THR A 133 -10.57 7.37 10.44
C THR A 133 -9.11 7.54 10.84
N GLY A 134 -8.82 8.42 11.80
CA GLY A 134 -7.44 8.73 12.22
C GLY A 134 -6.60 9.38 11.13
N THR A 135 -7.22 10.08 10.15
CA THR A 135 -6.51 10.59 8.97
C THR A 135 -6.56 12.11 8.85
N TRP A 136 -5.46 12.65 8.33
CA TRP A 136 -5.41 14.02 7.83
C TRP A 136 -5.84 14.06 6.37
N ARG A 137 -6.88 14.81 6.07
CA ARG A 137 -7.44 14.92 4.71
C ARG A 137 -7.41 16.36 4.23
N MET A 138 -7.11 16.55 2.96
CA MET A 138 -7.29 17.82 2.31
C MET A 138 -8.80 18.12 2.24
N ASP A 139 -9.27 19.02 3.11
CA ASP A 139 -10.67 19.47 3.15
C ASP A 139 -10.76 20.97 3.42
N PRO A 140 -10.67 21.81 2.37
CA PRO A 140 -10.82 23.25 2.50
C PRO A 140 -12.18 23.67 3.07
N ARG A 141 -13.24 22.86 2.86
CA ARG A 141 -14.57 23.15 3.42
C ARG A 141 -14.62 22.93 4.92
N ALA A 142 -13.96 21.88 5.40
CA ALA A 142 -13.80 21.67 6.85
C ALA A 142 -12.97 22.79 7.47
N ALA A 143 -11.89 23.22 6.82
CA ALA A 143 -11.09 24.36 7.29
C ALA A 143 -11.91 25.66 7.36
N ASN A 144 -12.79 25.92 6.38
CA ASN A 144 -13.71 27.05 6.44
C ASN A 144 -14.64 26.98 7.67
N ARG A 145 -15.21 25.80 7.97
CA ARG A 145 -16.05 25.61 9.17
C ARG A 145 -15.28 25.87 10.47
N LEU A 146 -14.01 25.49 10.53
CA LEU A 146 -13.16 25.79 11.68
C LEU A 146 -12.86 27.30 11.79
N ALA A 147 -12.71 28.01 10.67
CA ALA A 147 -12.56 29.47 10.67
C ALA A 147 -13.85 30.18 11.09
N GLU A 148 -15.02 29.66 10.73
CA GLU A 148 -16.32 30.17 11.24
C GLU A 148 -16.40 30.07 12.77
N GLU A 149 -15.87 28.99 13.38
CA GLU A 149 -15.82 28.88 14.84
C GLU A 149 -15.05 30.03 15.52
N VAL A 150 -14.01 30.54 14.86
CA VAL A 150 -13.27 31.74 15.35
C VAL A 150 -14.17 32.98 15.31
N GLY A 151 -14.88 33.21 14.20
CA GLY A 151 -15.85 34.29 14.08
C GLY A 151 -16.97 34.23 15.13
N LEU A 152 -17.50 33.01 15.38
CA LEU A 152 -18.51 32.77 16.41
C LEU A 152 -17.96 33.01 17.82
N ALA A 153 -16.70 32.73 18.07
CA ALA A 153 -16.09 32.97 19.37
C ALA A 153 -16.02 34.46 19.73
N TRP A 154 -15.92 35.35 18.77
CA TRP A 154 -15.98 36.80 19.01
C TRP A 154 -17.35 37.25 19.55
N TYR A 155 -18.46 36.60 19.16
CA TYR A 155 -19.75 36.85 19.76
C TYR A 155 -19.78 36.52 21.25
N ALA A 156 -19.14 35.40 21.64
CA ALA A 156 -19.03 35.02 23.05
C ALA A 156 -18.21 36.06 23.85
N VAL A 157 -17.10 36.55 23.25
CA VAL A 157 -16.31 37.64 23.86
C VAL A 157 -17.13 38.90 23.99
N ALA A 158 -17.87 39.28 22.95
CA ALA A 158 -18.76 40.45 22.98
C ALA A 158 -19.85 40.33 24.07
N GLY A 159 -20.42 39.11 24.22
CA GLY A 159 -21.43 38.84 25.26
C GLY A 159 -20.92 39.03 26.70
N SER A 160 -19.63 38.86 26.93
CA SER A 160 -18.98 39.07 28.24
C SER A 160 -18.47 40.50 28.45
N CYS A 161 -18.56 41.38 27.43
CA CYS A 161 -18.09 42.74 27.51
C CYS A 161 -19.17 43.68 28.10
N LEU A 162 -18.84 44.35 29.20
CA LEU A 162 -19.78 45.24 29.90
C LEU A 162 -19.84 46.62 29.25
N GLU A 163 -18.77 47.08 28.63
CA GLU A 163 -18.72 48.38 27.96
C GLU A 163 -19.43 48.32 26.60
N THR A 164 -20.44 49.18 26.42
CA THR A 164 -21.29 49.16 25.21
C THR A 164 -20.51 49.49 23.93
N ALA A 165 -19.58 50.46 23.98
CA ALA A 165 -18.79 50.84 22.81
C ALA A 165 -17.82 49.69 22.37
N ALA A 166 -17.14 49.07 23.31
CA ALA A 166 -16.26 47.95 23.06
C ALA A 166 -17.06 46.72 22.56
N ARG A 167 -18.20 46.42 23.18
CA ARG A 167 -19.12 45.36 22.75
C ARG A 167 -19.58 45.55 21.30
N ASN A 168 -19.96 46.76 20.90
CA ASN A 168 -20.39 47.04 19.54
C ASN A 168 -19.27 46.85 18.52
N LYS A 169 -18.02 47.19 18.85
CA LYS A 169 -16.83 46.92 18.02
C LYS A 169 -16.61 45.41 17.87
N LEU A 170 -16.70 44.67 18.96
CA LEU A 170 -16.56 43.20 18.95
C LEU A 170 -17.64 42.54 18.10
N LEU A 171 -18.92 42.97 18.21
CA LEU A 171 -20.02 42.47 17.38
C LEU A 171 -19.81 42.76 15.89
N ALA A 172 -19.33 43.99 15.56
CA ALA A 172 -19.01 44.34 14.18
C ALA A 172 -17.87 43.47 13.62
N HIS A 173 -16.80 43.22 14.40
CA HIS A 173 -15.70 42.36 14.03
C HIS A 173 -16.15 40.90 13.87
N ALA A 174 -16.95 40.36 14.79
CA ALA A 174 -17.52 39.02 14.69
C ALA A 174 -18.31 38.85 13.38
N LYS A 175 -19.19 39.80 13.07
CA LYS A 175 -19.97 39.79 11.82
C LYS A 175 -19.07 39.84 10.58
N ALA A 176 -18.02 40.68 10.57
CA ALA A 176 -17.05 40.75 9.47
C ALA A 176 -16.28 39.46 9.30
N SER A 177 -15.83 38.83 10.40
CA SER A 177 -15.09 37.58 10.42
C SER A 177 -15.89 36.38 9.87
N LEU A 178 -17.22 36.40 10.00
CA LEU A 178 -18.13 35.38 9.46
C LEU A 178 -18.52 35.61 7.99
N SER A 179 -18.10 36.73 7.38
CA SER A 179 -18.28 36.91 5.95
C SER A 179 -17.37 35.95 5.16
N VAL A 180 -17.73 35.66 3.90
CA VAL A 180 -16.89 34.83 3.01
C VAL A 180 -15.45 35.39 2.93
N ARG A 181 -15.31 36.74 2.84
CA ARG A 181 -14.02 37.41 2.85
C ARG A 181 -13.29 37.25 4.19
N GLY A 182 -14.02 37.38 5.30
CA GLY A 182 -13.47 37.27 6.66
C GLY A 182 -12.96 35.83 6.95
N ILE A 183 -13.71 34.82 6.54
CA ILE A 183 -13.30 33.41 6.65
C ILE A 183 -12.01 33.17 5.84
N ALA A 184 -11.98 33.62 4.57
CA ALA A 184 -10.80 33.48 3.73
C ALA A 184 -9.58 34.24 4.31
N ALA A 185 -9.77 35.43 4.85
CA ALA A 185 -8.72 36.23 5.48
C ALA A 185 -8.20 35.54 6.78
N THR A 186 -9.09 34.97 7.57
CA THR A 186 -8.72 34.16 8.76
C THR A 186 -7.82 33.00 8.37
N LEU A 187 -8.19 32.21 7.34
CA LEU A 187 -7.38 31.07 6.88
C LEU A 187 -6.06 31.52 6.26
N ALA A 188 -6.06 32.61 5.47
CA ALA A 188 -4.84 33.18 4.89
C ALA A 188 -3.85 33.67 5.98
N SER A 189 -4.36 34.30 7.05
CA SER A 189 -3.55 34.67 8.20
C SER A 189 -3.07 33.47 9.00
N ALA A 190 -3.94 32.47 9.23
CA ALA A 190 -3.62 31.27 9.96
C ALA A 190 -2.56 30.41 9.24
N ALA A 191 -2.55 30.39 7.90
CA ALA A 191 -1.55 29.67 7.11
C ALA A 191 -0.11 30.12 7.38
N ASN A 192 0.09 31.35 7.85
CA ASN A 192 1.40 31.89 8.22
C ASN A 192 1.80 31.56 9.69
N VAL A 193 0.95 30.90 10.44
CA VAL A 193 1.27 30.51 11.83
C VAL A 193 2.07 29.22 11.84
N LYS A 194 3.34 29.30 12.26
CA LYS A 194 4.28 28.17 12.24
C LYS A 194 3.77 26.90 12.92
N ALA A 195 2.92 27.02 13.93
CA ALA A 195 2.33 25.87 14.63
C ALA A 195 1.39 25.05 13.74
N LEU A 196 0.81 25.66 12.70
CA LEU A 196 -0.11 25.02 11.76
C LEU A 196 0.60 24.49 10.51
N GLU A 197 1.74 25.10 10.15
CA GLU A 197 2.48 24.73 8.96
C GLU A 197 3.14 23.35 9.13
N ARG A 198 3.06 22.54 8.06
CA ARG A 198 3.81 21.29 7.91
C ARG A 198 4.34 21.20 6.49
N ALA A 199 5.53 20.62 6.34
CA ALA A 199 6.02 20.24 5.03
C ALA A 199 5.33 18.94 4.56
N ALA A 200 5.25 18.73 3.25
CA ALA A 200 4.58 17.55 2.71
C ALA A 200 5.28 16.23 3.09
N ASP A 201 6.59 16.26 3.31
CA ASP A 201 7.42 15.12 3.74
C ASP A 201 7.32 14.82 5.25
N GLU A 202 6.69 15.71 6.02
CA GLU A 202 6.34 15.42 7.42
C GLU A 202 5.06 14.57 7.56
N LEU A 203 4.34 14.32 6.46
CA LEU A 203 3.16 13.45 6.46
C LEU A 203 3.55 11.99 6.33
N ASP A 204 2.80 11.10 6.99
CA ASP A 204 3.07 9.66 7.04
C ASP A 204 4.53 9.33 7.40
N PRO A 205 5.11 9.94 8.47
CA PRO A 205 6.56 9.96 8.71
C PRO A 205 7.11 8.61 9.16
N ASP A 206 6.29 7.82 9.86
CA ASP A 206 6.72 6.52 10.39
C ASP A 206 6.30 5.37 9.46
N PRO A 207 7.27 4.72 8.78
CA PRO A 207 6.98 3.64 7.86
C PRO A 207 6.47 2.36 8.52
N LEU A 208 6.56 2.25 9.84
CA LEU A 208 6.13 1.09 10.61
C LEU A 208 4.82 1.32 11.40
N LEU A 209 4.15 2.44 11.20
CA LEU A 209 2.78 2.64 11.66
C LEU A 209 1.80 2.36 10.52
N PHE A 210 0.74 1.61 10.82
CA PHE A 210 -0.31 1.26 9.87
C PHE A 210 -1.68 1.62 10.43
N ASN A 211 -2.35 2.59 9.82
CA ASN A 211 -3.65 3.07 10.24
C ASN A 211 -4.75 2.14 9.72
N CYS A 212 -5.66 1.74 10.57
CA CYS A 212 -6.79 0.85 10.26
C CYS A 212 -8.09 1.37 10.90
N ALA A 213 -9.20 0.70 10.63
CA ALA A 213 -10.53 1.20 11.01
C ALA A 213 -10.71 1.44 12.52
N ASN A 214 -10.02 0.69 13.37
CA ASN A 214 -10.17 0.75 14.82
C ASN A 214 -8.93 1.29 15.56
N GLY A 215 -7.92 1.81 14.84
CA GLY A 215 -6.72 2.35 15.48
C GLY A 215 -5.51 2.34 14.56
N VAL A 216 -4.34 2.45 15.16
CA VAL A 216 -3.04 2.42 14.46
C VAL A 216 -2.25 1.22 14.94
N VAL A 217 -1.89 0.30 14.05
CA VAL A 217 -1.04 -0.84 14.39
C VAL A 217 0.42 -0.40 14.37
N ASP A 218 1.11 -0.52 15.51
CA ASP A 218 2.56 -0.48 15.52
C ASP A 218 3.11 -1.80 14.98
N LEU A 219 3.58 -1.78 13.75
CA LEU A 219 4.07 -2.97 13.06
C LEU A 219 5.36 -3.53 13.69
N ARG A 220 6.03 -2.80 14.61
CA ARG A 220 7.21 -3.29 15.34
C ARG A 220 6.83 -4.34 16.39
N THR A 221 5.66 -4.15 16.98
CA THR A 221 5.19 -4.98 18.11
C THR A 221 3.93 -5.77 17.78
N GLY A 222 3.16 -5.33 16.79
CA GLY A 222 1.82 -5.84 16.49
C GLY A 222 0.73 -5.29 17.43
N GLU A 223 1.03 -4.27 18.24
CA GLU A 223 0.07 -3.65 19.16
C GLU A 223 -0.84 -2.67 18.42
N LEU A 224 -2.10 -2.62 18.84
CA LEU A 224 -3.07 -1.65 18.37
C LEU A 224 -3.07 -0.42 19.28
N LEU A 225 -2.73 0.73 18.71
CA LEU A 225 -2.74 2.04 19.36
C LEU A 225 -4.02 2.81 18.99
N CYS A 226 -4.43 3.76 19.84
CA CYS A 226 -5.51 4.68 19.49
C CYS A 226 -5.14 5.60 18.33
N HIS A 227 -6.14 6.07 17.57
CA HIS A 227 -5.94 7.13 16.59
C HIS A 227 -5.46 8.42 17.28
N ASP A 228 -4.37 9.01 16.79
CA ASP A 228 -3.81 10.24 17.32
C ASP A 228 -3.37 11.17 16.18
N PRO A 229 -3.79 12.45 16.20
CA PRO A 229 -3.36 13.45 15.20
C PRO A 229 -1.84 13.59 15.06
N LYS A 230 -1.07 13.28 16.13
CA LYS A 230 0.40 13.39 16.12
C LYS A 230 1.08 12.45 15.12
N TYR A 231 0.43 11.35 14.73
CA TYR A 231 0.99 10.40 13.76
C TYR A 231 1.00 10.94 12.32
N LEU A 232 0.31 12.05 12.06
CA LEU A 232 0.23 12.73 10.75
C LEU A 232 -0.11 11.79 9.58
N MET A 233 -0.92 10.78 9.84
CA MET A 233 -1.29 9.77 8.84
C MET A 233 -2.33 10.30 7.86
N THR A 234 -2.10 10.08 6.56
CA THR A 234 -3.02 10.51 5.49
C THR A 234 -3.82 9.36 4.88
N LYS A 235 -3.48 8.14 5.22
CA LYS A 235 -4.08 6.91 4.69
C LYS A 235 -4.68 6.07 5.80
N THR A 236 -5.67 5.24 5.44
CA THR A 236 -6.26 4.27 6.35
C THR A 236 -6.72 3.03 5.59
N SER A 237 -6.62 1.89 6.25
CA SER A 237 -7.29 0.65 5.85
C SER A 237 -8.73 0.66 6.35
N PRO A 238 -9.71 0.17 5.59
CA PRO A 238 -11.09 0.01 6.07
C PRO A 238 -11.28 -1.19 7.01
N VAL A 239 -10.23 -2.00 7.20
CA VAL A 239 -10.27 -3.23 8.01
C VAL A 239 -9.98 -2.91 9.47
N SER A 240 -10.73 -3.51 10.39
CA SER A 240 -10.41 -3.50 11.82
C SER A 240 -9.34 -4.56 12.13
N TYR A 241 -8.31 -4.18 12.87
CA TYR A 241 -7.28 -5.10 13.30
C TYR A 241 -7.70 -5.81 14.59
N ASP A 242 -7.59 -7.14 14.55
CA ASP A 242 -7.69 -8.05 15.70
C ASP A 242 -6.59 -9.11 15.52
N PRO A 243 -5.58 -9.19 16.41
CA PRO A 243 -4.44 -10.10 16.27
C PRO A 243 -4.85 -11.58 16.25
N ASP A 244 -6.00 -11.91 16.85
CA ASP A 244 -6.54 -13.27 16.95
C ASP A 244 -7.57 -13.58 15.85
N ALA A 245 -7.79 -12.65 14.92
CA ALA A 245 -8.74 -12.88 13.84
C ALA A 245 -8.31 -14.05 12.96
N ALA A 246 -9.25 -14.95 12.68
CA ALA A 246 -9.12 -16.08 11.78
C ALA A 246 -10.39 -16.22 10.93
N HIS A 247 -10.25 -16.72 9.71
CA HIS A 247 -11.37 -16.93 8.82
C HIS A 247 -11.14 -18.20 7.97
N PRO A 248 -12.04 -19.21 8.03
CA PRO A 248 -11.82 -20.50 7.38
C PRO A 248 -11.64 -20.38 5.86
N VAL A 249 -12.39 -19.50 5.19
CA VAL A 249 -12.27 -19.28 3.74
C VAL A 249 -10.88 -18.76 3.37
N LEU A 250 -10.26 -17.91 4.21
CA LEU A 250 -8.89 -17.45 3.98
C LEU A 250 -7.88 -18.57 4.14
N ASP A 251 -8.05 -19.41 5.18
CA ASP A 251 -7.14 -20.53 5.46
C ASP A 251 -7.21 -21.58 4.34
N ASP A 252 -8.41 -21.94 3.90
CA ASP A 252 -8.63 -22.86 2.79
C ASP A 252 -8.06 -22.28 1.49
N TYR A 253 -8.31 -21.02 1.21
CA TYR A 253 -7.78 -20.34 0.03
C TYR A 253 -6.24 -20.33 0.02
N LEU A 254 -5.60 -19.94 1.13
CA LEU A 254 -4.14 -19.94 1.24
C LEU A 254 -3.57 -21.36 1.13
N ALA A 255 -4.24 -22.36 1.71
CA ALA A 255 -3.84 -23.76 1.57
C ALA A 255 -3.87 -24.22 0.11
N ASP A 256 -4.89 -23.84 -0.66
CA ASP A 256 -5.02 -24.19 -2.08
C ASP A 256 -3.94 -23.55 -2.96
N VAL A 257 -3.76 -22.24 -2.85
CA VAL A 257 -2.80 -21.52 -3.72
C VAL A 257 -1.35 -21.86 -3.40
N THR A 258 -1.06 -22.30 -2.17
CA THR A 258 0.30 -22.68 -1.74
C THR A 258 0.53 -24.20 -1.69
N ALA A 259 -0.46 -25.02 -2.06
CA ALA A 259 -0.38 -26.46 -1.99
C ALA A 259 0.84 -27.02 -2.71
N GLY A 260 1.50 -28.02 -2.08
CA GLY A 260 2.68 -28.68 -2.63
C GLY A 260 3.98 -27.85 -2.63
N LYS A 261 3.97 -26.63 -2.06
CA LYS A 261 5.14 -25.75 -2.01
C LYS A 261 5.52 -25.46 -0.56
N GLU A 262 6.55 -26.16 -0.09
CA GLU A 262 7.03 -26.03 1.29
C GLU A 262 7.48 -24.59 1.60
N GLY A 263 7.00 -24.03 2.72
CA GLY A 263 7.33 -22.69 3.19
C GLY A 263 6.77 -21.54 2.35
N PHE A 264 6.00 -21.82 1.28
CA PHE A 264 5.50 -20.76 0.40
C PHE A 264 4.41 -19.91 1.07
N ARG A 265 3.53 -20.51 1.90
CA ARG A 265 2.51 -19.76 2.66
C ARG A 265 3.15 -18.71 3.56
N ASP A 266 4.15 -19.11 4.34
CA ASP A 266 4.84 -18.19 5.28
C ASP A 266 5.62 -17.13 4.52
N TYR A 267 6.30 -17.49 3.44
CA TYR A 267 6.98 -16.55 2.56
C TYR A 267 6.00 -15.53 1.97
N LEU A 268 4.85 -15.97 1.46
CA LEU A 268 3.81 -15.11 0.92
C LEU A 268 3.29 -14.12 1.98
N MET A 269 3.05 -14.59 3.21
CA MET A 269 2.60 -13.72 4.30
C MET A 269 3.70 -12.74 4.75
N ARG A 270 4.98 -13.11 4.71
CA ARG A 270 6.08 -12.15 4.92
C ARG A 270 6.13 -11.09 3.82
N CYS A 271 5.88 -11.44 2.56
CA CYS A 271 5.80 -10.47 1.46
C CYS A 271 4.62 -9.49 1.66
N VAL A 272 3.45 -10.00 2.09
CA VAL A 272 2.29 -9.17 2.42
C VAL A 272 2.58 -8.30 3.65
N GLY A 273 3.18 -8.85 4.69
CA GLY A 273 3.59 -8.14 5.89
C GLY A 273 4.60 -7.01 5.61
N TYR A 274 5.61 -7.28 4.78
CA TYR A 274 6.52 -6.24 4.27
C TYR A 274 5.76 -5.16 3.51
N THR A 275 4.71 -5.53 2.77
CA THR A 275 3.88 -4.57 2.01
C THR A 275 3.06 -3.65 2.92
N LEU A 276 2.70 -4.06 4.15
CA LEU A 276 2.08 -3.16 5.12
C LEU A 276 2.97 -1.98 5.52
N THR A 277 4.29 -2.13 5.41
CA THR A 277 5.27 -1.12 5.83
C THR A 277 5.54 -0.10 4.73
N GLY A 278 6.12 1.07 5.09
CA GLY A 278 6.73 2.01 4.15
C GLY A 278 8.22 1.75 3.89
N CYS A 279 8.77 0.66 4.44
CA CYS A 279 10.19 0.35 4.30
C CYS A 279 10.49 -0.12 2.88
N MET A 280 11.64 0.32 2.31
CA MET A 280 12.06 -0.02 0.95
C MET A 280 13.37 -0.85 0.93
N GLY A 281 13.78 -1.40 2.07
CA GLY A 281 15.10 -2.05 2.25
C GLY A 281 15.32 -3.31 1.39
N GLU A 282 14.27 -4.08 1.12
CA GLU A 282 14.35 -5.31 0.31
C GLU A 282 14.55 -5.04 -1.19
N ARG A 283 14.10 -3.89 -1.66
CA ARG A 283 14.24 -3.45 -3.07
C ARG A 283 13.68 -4.45 -4.08
N VAL A 284 12.54 -5.05 -3.78
CA VAL A 284 11.90 -6.10 -4.60
C VAL A 284 10.55 -5.66 -5.14
N PHE A 285 10.13 -6.32 -6.22
CA PHE A 285 8.76 -6.30 -6.72
C PHE A 285 8.26 -7.73 -6.92
N PHE A 286 6.95 -7.90 -6.88
CA PHE A 286 6.30 -9.19 -6.88
C PHE A 286 5.53 -9.41 -8.17
N LEU A 287 5.73 -10.58 -8.76
CA LEU A 287 4.98 -11.09 -9.91
C LEU A 287 4.14 -12.26 -9.40
N VAL A 288 2.82 -12.17 -9.50
CA VAL A 288 1.90 -13.25 -9.15
C VAL A 288 1.48 -13.92 -10.45
N LEU A 289 2.23 -14.95 -10.84
CA LEU A 289 2.08 -15.58 -12.15
C LEU A 289 1.45 -16.97 -12.06
N GLY A 290 0.76 -17.35 -13.12
CA GLY A 290 0.17 -18.67 -13.27
C GLY A 290 -1.02 -18.69 -14.22
N PRO A 291 -1.57 -19.88 -14.57
CA PRO A 291 -2.70 -20.02 -15.47
C PRO A 291 -3.98 -19.36 -14.92
N THR A 292 -5.02 -19.33 -15.72
CA THR A 292 -6.35 -18.87 -15.28
C THR A 292 -6.89 -19.76 -14.17
N THR A 293 -7.78 -19.21 -13.32
CA THR A 293 -8.47 -19.95 -12.24
C THR A 293 -7.58 -20.48 -11.11
N THR A 294 -6.44 -19.83 -10.86
CA THR A 294 -5.52 -20.15 -9.76
C THR A 294 -5.61 -19.19 -8.57
N GLY A 295 -6.61 -18.31 -8.55
CA GLY A 295 -6.84 -17.40 -7.42
C GLY A 295 -6.10 -16.06 -7.48
N LYS A 296 -5.22 -15.78 -8.44
CA LYS A 296 -4.42 -14.54 -8.53
C LYS A 296 -5.24 -13.26 -8.32
N SER A 297 -6.31 -13.09 -9.10
CA SER A 297 -7.16 -11.88 -9.01
C SER A 297 -7.87 -11.78 -7.66
N SER A 298 -8.27 -12.90 -7.07
CA SER A 298 -8.88 -12.92 -5.73
C SER A 298 -7.89 -12.48 -4.66
N PHE A 299 -6.63 -12.89 -4.79
CA PHE A 299 -5.56 -12.47 -3.89
C PHE A 299 -5.26 -10.97 -4.02
N GLU A 300 -5.11 -10.48 -5.25
CA GLU A 300 -4.83 -9.07 -5.53
C GLU A 300 -5.96 -8.17 -5.01
N GLU A 301 -7.22 -8.51 -5.30
CA GLU A 301 -8.38 -7.77 -4.82
C GLU A 301 -8.50 -7.79 -3.29
N ALA A 302 -8.20 -8.93 -2.65
CA ALA A 302 -8.15 -9.03 -1.20
C ALA A 302 -7.08 -8.10 -0.59
N LEU A 303 -5.88 -8.03 -1.19
CA LEU A 303 -4.84 -7.10 -0.77
C LEU A 303 -5.25 -5.65 -0.95
N VAL A 304 -5.84 -5.30 -2.09
CA VAL A 304 -6.34 -3.94 -2.38
C VAL A 304 -7.43 -3.55 -1.38
N ALA A 305 -8.38 -4.44 -1.12
CA ALA A 305 -9.45 -4.20 -0.17
C ALA A 305 -8.94 -4.06 1.27
N MET A 306 -8.02 -4.93 1.70
CA MET A 306 -7.41 -4.88 3.03
C MET A 306 -6.61 -3.59 3.23
N LEU A 307 -5.83 -3.17 2.24
CA LEU A 307 -4.98 -1.98 2.34
C LEU A 307 -5.77 -0.67 2.16
N GLY A 308 -6.90 -0.70 1.46
CA GLY A 308 -7.79 0.44 1.28
C GLY A 308 -7.05 1.68 0.76
N GLY A 309 -6.99 2.75 1.56
CA GLY A 309 -6.31 4.00 1.20
C GLY A 309 -4.81 3.88 0.92
N TYR A 310 -4.17 2.80 1.36
CA TYR A 310 -2.76 2.52 1.08
C TYR A 310 -2.52 1.80 -0.25
N ALA A 311 -3.58 1.33 -0.93
CA ALA A 311 -3.49 0.68 -2.23
C ALA A 311 -3.76 1.64 -3.37
N VAL A 312 -2.97 1.55 -4.43
CA VAL A 312 -3.18 2.26 -5.69
C VAL A 312 -3.26 1.23 -6.81
N VAL A 313 -4.40 1.23 -7.49
CA VAL A 313 -4.61 0.45 -8.70
C VAL A 313 -4.45 1.39 -9.90
N THR A 314 -3.58 1.05 -10.84
CA THR A 314 -3.31 1.87 -12.02
C THR A 314 -3.32 1.01 -13.30
N SER A 315 -3.34 1.65 -14.47
CA SER A 315 -3.11 0.93 -15.73
C SER A 315 -1.69 0.39 -15.74
N PHE A 316 -1.50 -0.85 -16.21
CA PHE A 316 -0.16 -1.42 -16.37
C PHE A 316 0.72 -0.64 -17.37
N ASP A 317 0.12 0.16 -18.26
CA ASP A 317 0.84 1.09 -19.15
C ASP A 317 1.77 2.07 -18.40
N THR A 318 1.48 2.34 -17.12
CA THR A 318 2.35 3.11 -16.23
C THR A 318 3.75 2.50 -16.13
N PHE A 319 3.87 1.18 -16.18
CA PHE A 319 5.12 0.43 -16.00
C PHE A 319 5.74 -0.05 -17.32
N LEU A 320 5.14 0.28 -18.45
CA LEU A 320 5.66 -0.10 -19.78
C LEU A 320 6.53 0.99 -20.39
N ARG A 321 7.52 0.59 -21.21
CA ARG A 321 8.37 1.52 -21.96
C ARG A 321 7.51 2.42 -22.83
N ARG A 322 7.69 3.73 -22.65
CA ARG A 322 6.99 4.76 -23.43
C ARG A 322 7.84 5.17 -24.64
N SER A 323 7.18 5.41 -25.77
CA SER A 323 7.84 5.93 -26.99
C SER A 323 8.20 7.42 -26.85
N ASN A 324 7.47 8.17 -26.02
CA ASN A 324 7.68 9.60 -25.83
C ASN A 324 8.52 9.85 -24.55
N VAL A 325 9.83 10.01 -24.75
CA VAL A 325 10.76 10.34 -23.67
C VAL A 325 10.56 11.80 -23.28
N GLY A 326 10.20 12.04 -22.01
CA GLY A 326 9.97 13.39 -21.47
C GLY A 326 8.50 13.76 -21.27
N ALA A 327 7.56 12.86 -21.54
CA ALA A 327 6.16 13.04 -21.15
C ALA A 327 6.04 13.11 -19.62
N VAL A 328 5.17 14.01 -19.16
CA VAL A 328 4.88 14.16 -17.73
C VAL A 328 4.28 12.86 -17.18
N ARG A 329 4.74 12.46 -16.00
CA ARG A 329 4.32 11.22 -15.32
C ARG A 329 3.24 11.52 -14.28
N ASP A 330 2.12 12.11 -14.72
CA ASP A 330 0.96 12.39 -13.86
C ASP A 330 0.29 11.12 -13.29
N ASP A 331 0.50 9.98 -13.96
CA ASP A 331 0.13 8.65 -13.51
C ASP A 331 0.79 8.24 -12.18
N LEU A 332 1.93 8.83 -11.81
CA LEU A 332 2.62 8.60 -10.53
C LEU A 332 2.14 9.52 -9.40
N ALA A 333 1.29 10.49 -9.69
CA ALA A 333 0.85 11.49 -8.71
C ALA A 333 0.00 10.92 -7.56
N GLY A 334 -0.50 9.69 -7.70
CA GLY A 334 -1.22 8.97 -6.65
C GLY A 334 -0.35 8.12 -5.71
N PHE A 335 0.95 7.97 -5.99
CA PHE A 335 1.85 7.06 -5.26
C PHE A 335 2.32 7.55 -3.88
N PRO A 336 2.38 8.86 -3.57
CA PRO A 336 2.74 9.31 -2.23
C PRO A 336 1.88 8.67 -1.13
N GLY A 337 2.53 8.10 -0.11
CA GLY A 337 1.89 7.41 1.00
C GLY A 337 1.27 6.04 0.66
N ALA A 338 1.32 5.58 -0.60
CA ALA A 338 0.91 4.24 -0.97
C ALA A 338 1.89 3.19 -0.41
N ARG A 339 1.35 2.02 -0.04
CA ARG A 339 2.11 0.83 0.40
C ARG A 339 2.08 -0.27 -0.66
N LEU A 340 0.98 -0.35 -1.41
CA LEU A 340 0.77 -1.26 -2.52
C LEU A 340 0.50 -0.45 -3.79
N VAL A 341 1.18 -0.79 -4.87
CA VAL A 341 0.79 -0.35 -6.21
C VAL A 341 0.67 -1.56 -7.11
N THR A 342 -0.46 -1.70 -7.76
CA THR A 342 -0.73 -2.77 -8.71
C THR A 342 -1.18 -2.22 -10.06
N GLY A 343 -0.86 -2.96 -11.12
CA GLY A 343 -1.26 -2.63 -12.49
C GLY A 343 -2.24 -3.64 -13.04
N VAL A 344 -3.37 -3.17 -13.54
CA VAL A 344 -4.37 -4.02 -14.21
C VAL A 344 -4.04 -4.19 -15.69
N GLU A 345 -4.47 -5.32 -16.27
CA GLU A 345 -4.31 -5.64 -17.69
C GLU A 345 -2.84 -5.72 -18.13
N VAL A 346 -2.08 -6.61 -17.48
CA VAL A 346 -0.67 -6.84 -17.82
C VAL A 346 -0.53 -7.30 -19.26
N ASP A 347 0.07 -6.47 -20.11
CA ASP A 347 0.39 -6.80 -21.50
C ASP A 347 1.75 -7.49 -21.59
N SER A 348 1.72 -8.83 -21.71
CA SER A 348 2.92 -9.65 -21.83
C SER A 348 3.68 -9.47 -23.16
N SER A 349 3.10 -8.78 -24.15
CA SER A 349 3.76 -8.51 -25.44
C SER A 349 4.71 -7.31 -25.39
N ARG A 350 4.54 -6.41 -24.41
CA ARG A 350 5.28 -5.15 -24.30
C ARG A 350 6.38 -5.22 -23.26
N HIS A 351 7.38 -4.37 -23.41
CA HIS A 351 8.52 -4.30 -22.52
C HIS A 351 8.25 -3.45 -21.27
N LEU A 352 8.63 -4.00 -20.11
CA LEU A 352 8.65 -3.29 -18.85
C LEU A 352 9.59 -2.07 -18.91
N ASP A 353 9.23 -0.96 -18.30
CA ASP A 353 10.13 0.16 -18.03
C ASP A 353 10.98 -0.18 -16.79
N GLU A 354 12.06 -0.90 -17.04
CA GLU A 354 12.94 -1.42 -16.00
C GLU A 354 13.60 -0.30 -15.19
N THR A 355 13.81 0.85 -15.82
CA THR A 355 14.39 2.03 -15.14
C THR A 355 13.42 2.57 -14.11
N LEU A 356 12.14 2.73 -14.46
CA LEU A 356 11.11 3.18 -13.54
C LEU A 356 10.90 2.19 -12.40
N VAL A 357 10.78 0.89 -12.73
CA VAL A 357 10.59 -0.15 -11.71
C VAL A 357 11.75 -0.15 -10.71
N LYS A 358 12.99 -0.11 -11.20
CA LYS A 358 14.20 -0.04 -10.35
C LYS A 358 14.23 1.23 -9.48
N GLN A 359 13.80 2.37 -10.02
CA GLN A 359 13.71 3.63 -9.30
C GLN A 359 12.66 3.55 -8.17
N ILE A 360 11.46 3.03 -8.46
CA ILE A 360 10.40 2.88 -7.45
C ILE A 360 10.85 1.94 -6.33
N VAL A 361 11.29 0.72 -6.67
CA VAL A 361 11.67 -0.27 -5.65
C VAL A 361 12.98 0.05 -4.94
N GLY A 362 13.81 0.92 -5.53
CA GLY A 362 15.02 1.48 -4.93
C GLY A 362 14.73 2.52 -3.86
N GLY A 363 13.52 3.09 -3.84
CA GLY A 363 13.16 4.21 -2.97
C GLY A 363 13.75 5.54 -3.44
N ASP A 364 14.19 5.63 -4.70
CA ASP A 364 14.75 6.86 -5.26
C ASP A 364 13.69 7.95 -5.38
N THR A 365 14.11 9.20 -5.22
CA THR A 365 13.20 10.36 -5.36
C THR A 365 12.57 10.39 -6.75
N ILE A 366 11.25 10.49 -6.78
CA ILE A 366 10.47 10.63 -8.01
C ILE A 366 9.87 12.02 -8.06
N SER A 367 10.08 12.72 -9.19
CA SER A 367 9.43 13.99 -9.48
C SER A 367 8.25 13.76 -10.42
N THR A 368 7.09 14.26 -10.02
CA THR A 368 5.85 14.16 -10.79
C THR A 368 5.03 15.46 -10.62
N ARG A 369 3.90 15.55 -11.29
CA ARG A 369 2.93 16.63 -11.07
C ARG A 369 1.51 16.13 -11.26
N ARG A 370 0.56 16.72 -10.57
CA ARG A 370 -0.85 16.60 -10.93
C ARG A 370 -1.14 17.45 -12.16
N LEU A 371 -2.10 17.03 -12.97
CA LEU A 371 -2.50 17.77 -14.16
C LEU A 371 -2.82 19.25 -13.79
N PHE A 372 -2.21 20.20 -14.50
CA PHE A 372 -2.32 21.65 -14.26
C PHE A 372 -1.83 22.15 -12.89
N LYS A 373 -1.00 21.37 -12.17
CA LYS A 373 -0.37 21.76 -10.91
C LYS A 373 1.14 21.81 -11.04
N GLU A 374 1.81 22.37 -10.04
CA GLU A 374 3.27 22.41 -9.96
C GLU A 374 3.88 21.01 -9.77
N TYR A 375 5.16 20.89 -10.10
CA TYR A 375 5.92 19.68 -9.82
C TYR A 375 6.13 19.52 -8.32
N PHE A 376 6.06 18.28 -7.87
CA PHE A 376 6.49 17.89 -6.54
C PHE A 376 7.30 16.61 -6.59
N SER A 377 8.14 16.40 -5.59
CA SER A 377 8.97 15.21 -5.46
C SER A 377 8.56 14.43 -4.22
N PHE A 378 8.67 13.11 -4.29
CA PHE A 378 8.38 12.23 -3.16
C PHE A 378 9.31 11.02 -3.18
N HIS A 379 9.45 10.36 -2.01
CA HIS A 379 10.10 9.07 -1.87
C HIS A 379 9.04 7.96 -1.90
N PRO A 380 9.15 6.98 -2.82
CA PRO A 380 8.24 5.84 -2.84
C PRO A 380 8.32 5.03 -1.54
N GLN A 381 7.17 4.60 -1.05
CA GLN A 381 7.03 3.68 0.09
C GLN A 381 6.29 2.40 -0.34
N CYS A 382 5.94 2.28 -1.60
CA CYS A 382 5.08 1.23 -2.13
C CYS A 382 5.86 0.03 -2.65
N LYS A 383 5.25 -1.16 -2.54
CA LYS A 383 5.68 -2.38 -3.20
C LYS A 383 4.84 -2.57 -4.45
N LEU A 384 5.51 -2.95 -5.54
CA LEU A 384 4.85 -3.24 -6.80
C LEU A 384 4.42 -4.71 -6.80
N TRP A 385 3.14 -4.95 -7.08
CA TRP A 385 2.57 -6.29 -7.24
C TRP A 385 1.86 -6.36 -8.59
N PHE A 386 2.20 -7.36 -9.38
CA PHE A 386 1.63 -7.55 -10.72
C PHE A 386 1.08 -8.96 -10.85
N ALA A 387 -0.24 -9.09 -10.92
CA ALA A 387 -0.92 -10.37 -11.12
C ALA A 387 -1.25 -10.56 -12.61
N ALA A 388 -0.73 -11.65 -13.20
CA ALA A 388 -0.92 -11.92 -14.62
C ALA A 388 -0.86 -13.43 -14.95
N ASN A 389 -1.34 -13.78 -16.14
CA ASN A 389 -1.16 -15.13 -16.67
C ASN A 389 0.26 -15.34 -17.23
N ALA A 390 0.89 -14.28 -17.71
CA ALA A 390 2.27 -14.26 -18.18
C ALA A 390 2.93 -12.92 -17.80
N ALA A 391 4.22 -12.96 -17.51
CA ALA A 391 4.98 -11.75 -17.19
C ALA A 391 5.12 -10.82 -18.39
N PRO A 392 5.26 -9.49 -18.18
CA PRO A 392 5.65 -8.56 -19.22
C PRO A 392 7.07 -8.90 -19.70
N ARG A 393 7.43 -8.46 -20.90
CA ARG A 393 8.80 -8.67 -21.40
C ARG A 393 9.80 -7.90 -20.56
N MET A 394 10.81 -8.60 -20.08
CA MET A 394 11.93 -8.06 -19.30
C MET A 394 13.25 -8.43 -19.98
N ASN A 395 14.25 -7.57 -19.83
CA ASN A 395 15.58 -7.86 -20.36
C ASN A 395 16.27 -8.93 -19.50
N ASP A 396 16.53 -10.09 -20.08
CA ASP A 396 17.21 -11.21 -19.40
C ASP A 396 18.66 -10.90 -18.98
N GLU A 397 19.30 -9.90 -19.62
CA GLU A 397 20.66 -9.45 -19.30
C GLU A 397 20.72 -8.44 -18.14
N ASP A 398 19.59 -7.85 -17.70
CA ASP A 398 19.56 -6.90 -16.59
C ASP A 398 19.57 -7.62 -15.23
N ASP A 399 20.74 -8.04 -14.78
CA ASP A 399 20.91 -8.71 -13.48
C ASP A 399 20.33 -7.89 -12.32
N ALA A 400 20.39 -6.55 -12.40
CA ALA A 400 19.88 -5.66 -11.38
C ALA A 400 18.34 -5.71 -11.28
N LEU A 401 17.64 -5.96 -12.39
CA LEU A 401 16.19 -6.17 -12.38
C LEU A 401 15.85 -7.55 -11.79
N TRP A 402 16.55 -8.60 -12.23
CA TRP A 402 16.26 -9.99 -11.83
C TRP A 402 16.54 -10.27 -10.36
N ILE A 403 17.53 -9.61 -9.76
CA ILE A 403 17.76 -9.66 -8.30
C ILE A 403 16.56 -9.11 -7.53
N ARG A 404 15.78 -8.21 -8.13
CA ARG A 404 14.62 -7.56 -7.53
C ARG A 404 13.29 -8.27 -7.79
N ALA A 405 13.19 -9.03 -8.87
CA ALA A 405 11.99 -9.76 -9.23
C ALA A 405 11.76 -10.96 -8.29
N ARG A 406 10.53 -11.11 -7.83
CA ARG A 406 10.05 -12.28 -7.07
C ARG A 406 8.84 -12.84 -7.78
N ASP A 407 9.02 -13.96 -8.47
CA ASP A 407 7.91 -14.69 -9.08
C ASP A 407 7.26 -15.58 -8.02
N LEU A 408 6.03 -15.25 -7.67
CA LEU A 408 5.19 -15.98 -6.74
C LEU A 408 4.30 -16.94 -7.55
N PRO A 409 4.60 -18.23 -7.60
CA PRO A 409 3.94 -19.16 -8.51
C PRO A 409 2.55 -19.54 -8.02
N PHE A 410 1.52 -18.94 -8.62
CA PHE A 410 0.11 -19.30 -8.45
C PHE A 410 -0.29 -20.28 -9.56
N ASP A 411 0.29 -21.46 -9.56
CA ASP A 411 0.16 -22.47 -10.61
C ASP A 411 -0.80 -23.63 -10.27
N ASN A 412 -1.40 -23.59 -9.07
CA ASN A 412 -2.40 -24.59 -8.64
C ASN A 412 -3.80 -24.17 -9.08
N PRO A 413 -4.42 -24.81 -10.10
CA PRO A 413 -5.80 -24.51 -10.45
C PRO A 413 -6.75 -24.95 -9.31
N VAL A 414 -7.70 -24.10 -8.98
CA VAL A 414 -8.77 -24.46 -8.04
C VAL A 414 -9.60 -25.60 -8.64
N PRO A 415 -9.75 -26.74 -7.96
CA PRO A 415 -10.58 -27.85 -8.43
C PRO A 415 -12.03 -27.39 -8.70
N GLU A 416 -12.68 -27.98 -9.73
CA GLU A 416 -13.99 -27.53 -10.19
C GLU A 416 -15.07 -27.64 -9.11
N ASP A 417 -15.00 -28.67 -8.29
CA ASP A 417 -15.88 -28.96 -7.15
C ASP A 417 -15.69 -28.00 -5.96
N ARG A 418 -14.57 -27.26 -5.94
CA ARG A 418 -14.21 -26.26 -4.90
C ARG A 418 -14.34 -24.82 -5.40
N LYS A 419 -14.72 -24.59 -6.64
CA LYS A 419 -14.96 -23.25 -7.17
C LYS A 419 -16.24 -22.65 -6.56
N ASP A 420 -16.07 -21.68 -5.69
CA ASP A 420 -17.15 -20.87 -5.14
C ASP A 420 -16.90 -19.38 -5.45
N PRO A 421 -17.73 -18.74 -6.27
CA PRO A 421 -17.57 -17.31 -6.60
C PRO A 421 -17.62 -16.40 -5.37
N ARG A 422 -18.29 -16.84 -4.27
CA ARG A 422 -18.37 -16.09 -3.02
C ARG A 422 -17.02 -15.97 -2.31
N VAL A 423 -16.08 -16.88 -2.56
CA VAL A 423 -14.72 -16.82 -1.96
C VAL A 423 -14.06 -15.48 -2.27
N LYS A 424 -14.15 -15.03 -3.52
CA LYS A 424 -13.58 -13.74 -3.95
C LYS A 424 -14.22 -12.57 -3.21
N GLU A 425 -15.55 -12.56 -3.08
CA GLU A 425 -16.29 -11.52 -2.35
C GLU A 425 -15.92 -11.52 -0.86
N ILE A 426 -15.86 -12.70 -0.23
CA ILE A 426 -15.52 -12.84 1.19
C ILE A 426 -14.08 -12.38 1.46
N LEU A 427 -13.13 -12.72 0.59
CA LEU A 427 -11.73 -12.31 0.72
C LEU A 427 -11.55 -10.80 0.56
N ALA A 428 -12.33 -10.17 -0.32
CA ALA A 428 -12.30 -8.73 -0.55
C ALA A 428 -13.20 -7.92 0.40
N ASP A 429 -13.98 -8.58 1.27
CA ASP A 429 -14.82 -7.87 2.24
C ASP A 429 -14.00 -7.43 3.46
N PRO A 430 -13.88 -6.11 3.72
CA PRO A 430 -13.20 -5.59 4.91
C PRO A 430 -13.80 -6.07 6.24
N ALA A 431 -15.08 -6.48 6.25
CA ALA A 431 -15.76 -7.04 7.42
C ALA A 431 -15.80 -8.58 7.42
N GLY A 432 -15.49 -9.21 6.30
CA GLY A 432 -15.42 -10.66 6.11
C GLY A 432 -14.05 -11.22 6.50
N ALA A 433 -13.26 -11.66 5.51
CA ALA A 433 -11.92 -12.20 5.73
C ALA A 433 -10.85 -11.12 5.96
N GLY A 434 -11.15 -9.83 5.75
CA GLY A 434 -10.21 -8.72 5.92
C GLY A 434 -9.45 -8.73 7.24
N PRO A 435 -10.11 -8.84 8.43
CA PRO A 435 -9.42 -8.88 9.72
C PRO A 435 -8.44 -10.06 9.85
N ALA A 436 -8.79 -11.23 9.35
CA ALA A 436 -7.92 -12.41 9.39
C ALA A 436 -6.70 -12.25 8.47
N LEU A 437 -6.90 -11.65 7.28
CA LEU A 437 -5.80 -11.36 6.36
C LEU A 437 -4.86 -10.29 6.95
N LEU A 438 -5.40 -9.23 7.56
CA LEU A 438 -4.59 -8.21 8.24
C LEU A 438 -3.81 -8.81 9.41
N ALA A 439 -4.43 -9.65 10.25
CA ALA A 439 -3.74 -10.33 11.34
C ALA A 439 -2.60 -11.24 10.83
N ALA A 440 -2.85 -12.01 9.76
CA ALA A 440 -1.81 -12.83 9.12
C ALA A 440 -0.68 -11.97 8.54
N ALA A 441 -1.01 -10.85 7.91
CA ALA A 441 -0.05 -9.91 7.36
C ALA A 441 0.81 -9.24 8.46
N VAL A 442 0.23 -8.86 9.60
CA VAL A 442 0.99 -8.30 10.73
C VAL A 442 1.93 -9.35 11.32
N ARG A 443 1.49 -10.61 11.49
CA ARG A 443 2.40 -11.70 11.89
C ARG A 443 3.55 -11.88 10.90
N GLY A 444 3.25 -11.89 9.59
CA GLY A 444 4.26 -11.93 8.54
C GLY A 444 5.21 -10.73 8.57
N CYS A 445 4.73 -9.54 8.95
CA CYS A 445 5.56 -8.36 9.14
C CYS A 445 6.55 -8.51 10.30
N LEU A 446 6.10 -9.06 11.43
CA LEU A 446 6.97 -9.34 12.58
C LEU A 446 8.05 -10.39 12.23
N GLU A 447 7.68 -11.43 11.49
CA GLU A 447 8.63 -12.43 10.98
C GLU A 447 9.63 -11.79 10.00
N TRP A 448 9.16 -10.95 9.08
CA TRP A 448 10.02 -10.23 8.16
C TRP A 448 11.03 -9.33 8.89
N GLN A 449 10.63 -8.61 9.92
CA GLN A 449 11.54 -7.76 10.69
C GLN A 449 12.62 -8.56 11.42
N ARG A 450 12.32 -9.79 11.81
CA ARG A 450 13.27 -10.68 12.47
C ARG A 450 14.24 -11.34 11.47
N ASP A 451 13.74 -11.84 10.35
CA ASP A 451 14.46 -12.78 9.48
C ASP A 451 14.64 -12.25 8.02
N GLY A 452 14.13 -11.04 7.71
CA GLY A 452 14.00 -10.54 6.34
C GLY A 452 12.94 -11.30 5.56
N LEU A 453 12.84 -11.06 4.25
CA LEU A 453 11.97 -11.88 3.39
C LEU A 453 12.44 -13.34 3.36
N GLY A 454 13.75 -13.57 3.48
CA GLY A 454 14.32 -14.89 3.38
C GLY A 454 14.23 -15.46 1.95
N SER A 455 14.24 -16.78 1.85
CA SER A 455 14.13 -17.51 0.58
C SER A 455 13.05 -18.59 0.66
N CYS A 456 12.37 -18.81 -0.47
CA CYS A 456 11.47 -19.94 -0.67
C CYS A 456 11.92 -20.70 -1.92
N PRO A 457 12.15 -22.03 -1.84
CA PRO A 457 12.62 -22.81 -3.00
C PRO A 457 11.71 -22.65 -4.22
N ALA A 458 10.38 -22.69 -4.03
CA ALA A 458 9.41 -22.54 -5.12
C ALA A 458 9.54 -21.18 -5.81
N VAL A 459 9.67 -20.08 -5.04
CA VAL A 459 9.84 -18.71 -5.57
C VAL A 459 11.19 -18.53 -6.27
N THR A 460 12.24 -19.11 -5.70
CA THR A 460 13.57 -19.06 -6.28
C THR A 460 13.62 -19.79 -7.62
N GLN A 461 13.00 -20.97 -7.70
CA GLN A 461 12.93 -21.75 -8.93
C GLN A 461 12.07 -21.04 -9.97
N ALA A 462 10.86 -20.61 -9.62
CA ALA A 462 9.97 -19.88 -10.53
C ALA A 462 10.65 -18.61 -11.13
N SER A 463 11.34 -17.83 -10.29
CA SER A 463 12.06 -16.63 -10.77
C SER A 463 13.22 -16.97 -11.72
N ARG A 464 13.89 -18.12 -11.53
CA ARG A 464 14.94 -18.60 -12.45
C ARG A 464 14.35 -19.08 -13.77
N ASP A 465 13.25 -19.85 -13.71
CA ASP A 465 12.56 -20.36 -14.88
C ASP A 465 12.02 -19.21 -15.73
N LEU A 466 11.36 -18.24 -15.10
CA LEU A 466 10.88 -17.04 -15.75
C LEU A 466 12.01 -16.28 -16.47
N ARG A 467 13.15 -16.11 -15.79
CA ARG A 467 14.32 -15.47 -16.43
C ARG A 467 14.81 -16.26 -17.64
N SER A 468 14.84 -17.58 -17.53
CA SER A 468 15.25 -18.45 -18.63
C SER A 468 14.30 -18.34 -19.82
N GLU A 469 12.98 -18.25 -19.58
CA GLU A 469 11.97 -18.06 -20.63
C GLU A 469 12.09 -16.70 -21.33
N MET A 470 12.57 -15.66 -20.62
CA MET A 470 12.80 -14.34 -21.19
C MET A 470 14.05 -14.27 -22.09
N ASP A 471 14.96 -15.27 -22.02
CA ASP A 471 16.09 -15.35 -22.94
C ASP A 471 15.59 -15.62 -24.36
N PRO A 472 15.75 -14.66 -25.30
CA PRO A 472 15.26 -14.81 -26.67
C PRO A 472 15.90 -15.98 -27.42
N PHE A 473 16.97 -16.56 -26.89
CA PHE A 473 17.69 -17.70 -27.47
C PHE A 473 17.43 -19.02 -26.73
N CYS A 474 16.59 -19.03 -25.72
CA CYS A 474 16.35 -20.23 -24.91
C CYS A 474 15.93 -21.44 -25.78
N GLU A 475 14.95 -21.22 -26.67
CA GLU A 475 14.49 -22.24 -27.63
C GLU A 475 15.62 -22.66 -28.59
N PHE A 476 16.39 -21.70 -29.12
CA PHE A 476 17.50 -22.03 -29.99
C PHE A 476 18.53 -22.91 -29.28
N PHE A 477 18.86 -22.58 -28.03
CA PHE A 477 19.82 -23.38 -27.28
C PHE A 477 19.29 -24.78 -26.96
N ALA A 478 18.00 -24.91 -26.65
CA ALA A 478 17.39 -26.20 -26.38
C ALA A 478 17.32 -27.10 -27.61
N ASP A 479 16.98 -26.53 -28.78
CA ASP A 479 16.69 -27.31 -29.99
C ASP A 479 17.93 -27.57 -30.85
N TYR A 480 18.91 -26.65 -30.83
CA TYR A 480 20.01 -26.66 -31.79
C TYR A 480 21.40 -26.82 -31.17
N LEU A 481 21.54 -26.73 -29.84
CA LEU A 481 22.81 -26.97 -29.16
C LEU A 481 22.76 -28.24 -28.30
N VAL A 482 23.66 -29.16 -28.59
CA VAL A 482 23.81 -30.39 -27.80
C VAL A 482 25.19 -30.38 -27.15
N GLU A 483 25.25 -30.79 -25.90
CA GLU A 483 26.53 -30.98 -25.20
C GLU A 483 27.31 -32.13 -25.83
N ASP A 484 28.57 -31.87 -26.25
CA ASP A 484 29.48 -32.86 -26.76
C ASP A 484 30.93 -32.44 -26.40
N ALA A 485 31.43 -33.00 -25.33
CA ALA A 485 32.74 -32.67 -24.76
C ALA A 485 33.92 -32.80 -25.73
N ARG A 486 33.72 -33.49 -26.86
CA ARG A 486 34.79 -33.79 -27.86
C ARG A 486 34.82 -32.79 -29.01
N VAL A 487 33.89 -31.87 -29.08
CA VAL A 487 33.70 -30.98 -30.22
C VAL A 487 34.01 -29.53 -29.86
N HIS A 488 34.56 -28.81 -30.82
CA HIS A 488 34.73 -27.34 -30.81
C HIS A 488 33.87 -26.75 -31.91
N THR A 489 32.89 -25.92 -31.54
CA THR A 489 32.04 -25.25 -32.54
C THR A 489 32.47 -23.79 -32.70
N ARG A 490 32.66 -23.36 -33.94
CA ARG A 490 33.06 -21.97 -34.24
C ARG A 490 31.99 -20.98 -33.79
N HIS A 491 32.41 -19.88 -33.17
CA HIS A 491 31.48 -18.84 -32.73
C HIS A 491 30.71 -18.26 -33.93
N ALA A 492 31.34 -18.10 -35.09
CA ALA A 492 30.69 -17.66 -36.31
C ALA A 492 29.55 -18.60 -36.76
N GLU A 493 29.76 -19.93 -36.68
CA GLU A 493 28.76 -20.92 -37.03
C GLU A 493 27.53 -20.81 -36.10
N VAL A 494 27.75 -20.59 -34.81
CA VAL A 494 26.64 -20.39 -33.86
C VAL A 494 25.88 -19.09 -34.16
N VAL A 495 26.61 -17.99 -34.48
CA VAL A 495 25.99 -16.70 -34.87
C VAL A 495 25.12 -16.87 -36.12
N ASP A 496 25.63 -17.57 -37.12
CA ASP A 496 24.93 -17.77 -38.41
C ASP A 496 23.72 -18.70 -38.23
N ALA A 497 23.83 -19.75 -37.40
CA ALA A 497 22.72 -20.62 -37.03
C ALA A 497 21.61 -19.86 -36.28
N VAL A 498 21.97 -19.02 -35.33
CA VAL A 498 21.01 -18.16 -34.60
C VAL A 498 20.31 -17.21 -35.57
N ARG A 499 21.03 -16.56 -36.47
CA ARG A 499 20.47 -15.64 -37.48
C ARG A 499 19.50 -16.37 -38.42
N ALA A 500 19.83 -17.60 -38.82
CA ALA A 500 18.98 -18.42 -39.67
C ALA A 500 17.70 -18.84 -38.93
N TRP A 501 17.83 -19.31 -37.68
CA TRP A 501 16.70 -19.64 -36.83
C TRP A 501 15.77 -18.45 -36.60
N GLN A 502 16.30 -17.25 -36.32
CA GLN A 502 15.50 -16.04 -36.14
C GLN A 502 14.71 -15.68 -37.40
N ARG A 503 15.30 -15.80 -38.58
CA ARG A 503 14.59 -15.58 -39.87
C ARG A 503 13.46 -16.56 -40.06
N LEU A 504 13.68 -17.84 -39.75
CA LEU A 504 12.67 -18.89 -39.88
C LEU A 504 11.53 -18.72 -38.85
N SER A 505 11.86 -18.27 -37.64
CA SER A 505 10.89 -18.06 -36.55
C SER A 505 10.15 -16.72 -36.67
N GLY A 506 10.41 -15.89 -37.70
CA GLY A 506 9.80 -14.56 -37.86
C GLY A 506 10.22 -13.54 -36.77
N ARG A 507 11.26 -13.84 -36.00
CA ARG A 507 11.76 -13.00 -34.90
C ARG A 507 12.68 -11.91 -35.45
N ARG A 508 12.35 -10.66 -35.16
CA ARG A 508 13.19 -9.50 -35.50
C ARG A 508 14.17 -9.22 -34.35
N ALA A 509 15.31 -9.87 -34.33
CA ALA A 509 16.40 -9.46 -33.44
C ALA A 509 17.70 -9.50 -34.22
N ASP A 510 18.41 -8.38 -34.25
CA ASP A 510 19.80 -8.33 -34.73
C ASP A 510 20.67 -9.04 -33.69
N VAL A 511 21.17 -10.22 -34.04
CA VAL A 511 22.13 -10.93 -33.19
C VAL A 511 23.46 -10.18 -33.22
N ASN A 512 23.76 -9.54 -32.11
CA ASN A 512 25.09 -9.05 -31.85
C ASN A 512 25.96 -10.22 -31.39
N ALA A 513 27.01 -10.55 -32.13
CA ALA A 513 27.94 -11.65 -31.79
C ALA A 513 28.54 -11.51 -30.37
N ARG A 514 28.71 -10.27 -29.88
CA ARG A 514 29.18 -9.99 -28.53
C ARG A 514 28.11 -10.40 -27.47
N SER A 515 26.83 -10.04 -27.66
CA SER A 515 25.75 -10.42 -26.77
C SER A 515 25.61 -11.96 -26.72
N LEU A 516 25.63 -12.63 -27.86
CA LEU A 516 25.58 -14.11 -27.90
C LEU A 516 26.80 -14.73 -27.16
N SER A 517 27.98 -14.16 -27.29
CA SER A 517 29.19 -14.63 -26.58
C SER A 517 29.01 -14.53 -25.06
N VAL A 518 28.44 -13.41 -24.55
CA VAL A 518 28.16 -13.22 -23.12
C VAL A 518 27.16 -14.26 -22.62
N ARG A 519 26.09 -14.52 -23.38
CA ARG A 519 25.05 -15.52 -23.01
C ARG A 519 25.61 -16.94 -22.95
N MET A 520 26.45 -17.31 -23.93
CA MET A 520 27.10 -18.62 -23.93
C MET A 520 28.02 -18.80 -22.72
N THR A 521 28.77 -17.75 -22.35
CA THR A 521 29.61 -17.78 -21.13
C THR A 521 28.77 -17.88 -19.86
N LYS A 522 27.67 -17.13 -19.76
CA LYS A 522 26.73 -17.21 -18.61
C LYS A 522 26.12 -18.62 -18.45
N ARG A 523 25.97 -19.38 -19.54
CA ARG A 523 25.52 -20.80 -19.53
C ARG A 523 26.63 -21.78 -19.18
N GLY A 524 27.82 -21.30 -18.79
CA GLY A 524 28.94 -22.14 -18.38
C GLY A 524 29.78 -22.69 -19.54
N LEU A 525 29.51 -22.26 -20.79
CA LEU A 525 30.30 -22.69 -21.94
C LEU A 525 31.65 -22.03 -21.95
N VAL A 526 32.69 -22.81 -22.20
CA VAL A 526 34.07 -22.36 -22.23
C VAL A 526 34.44 -21.97 -23.66
N GLY A 527 34.78 -20.69 -23.85
CA GLY A 527 35.25 -20.17 -25.13
C GLY A 527 36.77 -20.15 -25.23
N GLY A 528 37.28 -20.43 -26.43
CA GLY A 528 38.68 -20.30 -26.80
C GLY A 528 38.85 -19.50 -28.09
N ALA A 529 40.09 -19.21 -28.45
CA ALA A 529 40.43 -18.60 -29.75
C ALA A 529 41.70 -19.23 -30.32
N ASP A 530 41.73 -19.45 -31.63
CA ASP A 530 42.89 -19.90 -32.39
C ASP A 530 43.10 -19.03 -33.65
N LYS A 531 44.00 -19.43 -34.52
CA LYS A 531 44.31 -18.72 -35.78
C LYS A 531 43.09 -18.62 -36.74
N HIS A 532 42.03 -19.41 -36.51
CA HIS A 532 40.80 -19.42 -37.33
C HIS A 532 39.64 -18.71 -36.63
N GLY A 533 39.85 -18.08 -35.48
CA GLY A 533 38.85 -17.30 -34.74
C GLY A 533 38.41 -17.92 -33.43
N ARG A 534 37.34 -17.37 -32.86
CA ARG A 534 36.78 -17.85 -31.60
C ARG A 534 36.00 -19.15 -31.77
N PHE A 535 36.08 -20.03 -30.78
CA PHE A 535 35.29 -21.27 -30.70
C PHE A 535 34.74 -21.52 -29.29
N TRP A 536 33.77 -22.43 -29.19
CA TRP A 536 33.20 -22.93 -27.96
C TRP A 536 33.52 -24.40 -27.83
N THR A 537 33.92 -24.80 -26.63
CA THR A 537 34.26 -26.19 -26.32
C THR A 537 33.06 -26.88 -25.68
N GLY A 538 32.86 -28.14 -26.00
CA GLY A 538 31.81 -28.95 -25.32
C GLY A 538 30.42 -28.84 -25.90
N ILE A 539 30.26 -28.21 -27.05
CA ILE A 539 28.95 -28.08 -27.71
C ILE A 539 29.06 -28.39 -29.22
N ARG A 540 27.95 -28.95 -29.74
CA ARG A 540 27.77 -29.21 -31.16
C ARG A 540 26.41 -28.64 -31.62
N LEU A 541 26.41 -27.98 -32.80
CA LEU A 541 25.17 -27.59 -33.47
C LEU A 541 24.51 -28.83 -34.09
N VAL A 542 23.21 -29.05 -33.81
CA VAL A 542 22.40 -30.12 -34.39
C VAL A 542 21.42 -29.49 -35.38
N GLY A 543 21.20 -30.09 -36.52
CA GLY A 543 20.30 -29.57 -37.54
C GLY A 543 20.81 -28.33 -38.31
N ALA A 544 22.05 -27.92 -38.09
CA ALA A 544 22.68 -26.77 -38.81
C ALA A 544 22.63 -26.93 -40.35
N ALA A 545 22.70 -28.17 -40.86
CA ALA A 545 22.53 -28.48 -42.29
C ALA A 545 21.09 -28.24 -42.79
N ALA A 546 20.08 -28.45 -41.95
CA ALA A 546 18.69 -28.21 -42.30
C ALA A 546 18.35 -26.71 -42.27
N VAL A 547 18.97 -25.93 -41.40
CA VAL A 547 18.77 -24.48 -41.29
C VAL A 547 19.47 -23.73 -42.43
N THR A 548 20.62 -24.23 -42.92
CA THR A 548 21.35 -23.65 -44.06
C THR A 548 20.86 -24.12 -45.43
N GLN A 549 20.32 -25.34 -45.55
CA GLN A 549 19.83 -25.87 -46.83
C GLN A 549 18.48 -25.30 -47.27
N THR A 550 17.70 -24.68 -46.39
CA THR A 550 16.40 -24.05 -46.71
C THR A 550 16.50 -22.62 -47.21
N LEU A 551 17.72 -22.05 -47.35
CA LEU A 551 17.90 -20.71 -47.92
C LEU A 551 18.06 -20.80 -49.45
N PRO A 552 17.12 -20.30 -50.28
CA PRO A 552 17.36 -20.19 -51.70
C PRO A 552 18.38 -19.08 -51.95
N GLY A 553 19.59 -19.45 -52.37
CA GLY A 553 20.60 -18.49 -52.82
C GLY A 553 22.00 -18.63 -52.30
N ALA A 554 22.35 -19.60 -51.47
CA ALA A 554 23.75 -19.86 -51.11
C ALA A 554 24.47 -20.54 -52.31
N ARG A 555 25.28 -19.78 -53.09
CA ARG A 555 26.21 -20.34 -54.07
C ARG A 555 27.22 -21.19 -53.30
N GLN A 556 27.32 -22.45 -53.66
CA GLN A 556 28.46 -23.30 -53.28
C GLN A 556 29.77 -22.71 -53.87
N PRO A 557 30.91 -22.89 -53.18
CA PRO A 557 32.22 -22.42 -53.64
C PRO A 557 32.68 -23.04 -54.94
#